data_d4c33a522f769d7f5cf4d44622d68860
#
_entry.id   d4c33a522f769d7f5cf4d44622d68860
#
_cell.length_a   1.000
_cell.length_b   1.000
_cell.length_c   1.000
_cell.angle_alpha   90.00
_cell.angle_beta   90.00
_cell.angle_gamma   90.00
#
_symmetry.space_group_name_H-M   'P 1'
#
loop_
_entity.id
_entity.type
_entity.pdbx_description
1 polymer ?
#
loop_
_entity_poly.entity_id
_entity_poly.type
_entity_poly.pdbx_seq_one_letter_code
_entity_poly.pdbx_strand_id
1 'polypeptide(L)'
;DEVSEVVQEAANKVIVFVPFKHAIDIVADRLRKDGFSTEIVSGAVSMKARTKIFKDFQESDDPRVLVIQPQSASHGVTLTAADTIVWFAPIASVETWLQANERINRPSQKNKMTIIKIYGSEVEKRVYDALESKEANQKTLVSLYEQELKA
;
A
#
# COMPACT_ATOMS: atom_id res chain seq x y z
N ASP A 1 -14.46 -9.02 -2.93
CA ASP A 1 -13.17 -8.42 -3.20
C ASP A 1 -12.23 -8.60 -2.01
N GLU A 2 -11.03 -9.10 -2.26
CA GLU A 2 -10.06 -9.40 -1.21
C GLU A 2 -9.68 -8.17 -0.37
N VAL A 3 -9.54 -7.01 -1.01
CA VAL A 3 -9.19 -5.77 -0.29
C VAL A 3 -10.31 -5.37 0.67
N SER A 4 -11.55 -5.41 0.23
CA SER A 4 -12.70 -5.09 1.08
C SER A 4 -12.82 -6.04 2.26
N GLU A 5 -12.57 -7.32 2.06
CA GLU A 5 -12.61 -8.31 3.13
C GLU A 5 -11.54 -8.01 4.19
N VAL A 6 -10.34 -7.65 3.77
CA VAL A 6 -9.27 -7.29 4.70
C VAL A 6 -9.66 -6.06 5.53
N VAL A 7 -10.21 -5.04 4.88
CA VAL A 7 -10.63 -3.81 5.58
C VAL A 7 -11.75 -4.11 6.57
N GLN A 8 -12.71 -4.94 6.19
CA GLN A 8 -13.82 -5.31 7.06
C GLN A 8 -13.34 -6.04 8.31
N GLU A 9 -12.37 -6.92 8.16
CA GLU A 9 -11.81 -7.70 9.27
C GLU A 9 -10.83 -6.92 10.13
N ALA A 10 -10.24 -5.86 9.61
CA ALA A 10 -9.25 -5.07 10.34
C ALA A 10 -9.91 -4.28 11.49
N ALA A 11 -9.30 -4.35 12.67
CA ALA A 11 -9.79 -3.63 13.84
C ALA A 11 -9.53 -2.13 13.74
N ASN A 12 -8.51 -1.73 13.00
CA ASN A 12 -8.05 -0.36 12.87
C ASN A 12 -8.00 0.07 11.40
N LYS A 13 -7.40 1.21 11.15
CA LYS A 13 -7.28 1.74 9.79
C LYS A 13 -6.35 0.92 8.92
N VAL A 14 -6.53 1.02 7.61
CA VAL A 14 -5.79 0.22 6.63
C VAL A 14 -5.20 1.12 5.57
N ILE A 15 -3.97 0.82 5.15
CA ILE A 15 -3.32 1.45 4.02
C ILE A 15 -3.28 0.43 2.89
N VAL A 16 -3.71 0.81 1.69
CA VAL A 16 -3.66 -0.02 0.50
C VAL A 16 -2.68 0.62 -0.48
N PHE A 17 -1.58 -0.07 -0.78
CA PHE A 17 -0.63 0.38 -1.78
C PHE A 17 -0.99 -0.20 -3.14
N VAL A 18 -1.19 0.69 -4.11
CA VAL A 18 -1.54 0.32 -5.49
C VAL A 18 -0.50 0.93 -6.42
N PRO A 19 0.42 0.12 -6.99
CA PRO A 19 1.49 0.64 -7.86
C PRO A 19 1.00 1.16 -9.21
N PHE A 20 -0.20 0.80 -9.63
CA PHE A 20 -0.71 1.11 -10.95
C PHE A 20 -1.71 2.26 -10.89
N LYS A 21 -1.41 3.34 -11.60
CA LYS A 21 -2.25 4.54 -11.64
C LYS A 21 -3.70 4.24 -12.02
N HIS A 22 -3.89 3.39 -13.02
CA HIS A 22 -5.23 3.06 -13.52
C HIS A 22 -6.05 2.19 -12.56
N ALA A 23 -5.40 1.52 -11.63
CA ALA A 23 -6.09 0.68 -10.65
C ALA A 23 -6.48 1.43 -9.38
N ILE A 24 -5.86 2.58 -9.11
CA ILE A 24 -6.08 3.34 -7.88
C ILE A 24 -7.54 3.74 -7.72
N ASP A 25 -8.12 4.34 -8.76
CA ASP A 25 -9.51 4.81 -8.71
C ASP A 25 -10.48 3.64 -8.58
N ILE A 26 -10.20 2.54 -9.27
CA ILE A 26 -11.05 1.33 -9.23
C ILE A 26 -11.08 0.76 -7.81
N VAL A 27 -9.92 0.64 -7.17
CA VAL A 27 -9.83 0.11 -5.80
C VAL A 27 -10.53 1.05 -4.82
N ALA A 28 -10.30 2.36 -4.93
CA ALA A 28 -10.91 3.34 -4.04
C ALA A 28 -12.43 3.37 -4.20
N ASP A 29 -12.94 3.34 -5.42
CA ASP A 29 -14.38 3.35 -5.68
C ASP A 29 -15.06 2.11 -5.13
N ARG A 30 -14.41 0.95 -5.25
CA ARG A 30 -14.93 -0.29 -4.68
C ARG A 30 -15.02 -0.23 -3.16
N LEU A 31 -14.00 0.30 -2.51
CA LEU A 31 -13.99 0.45 -1.05
C LEU A 31 -15.09 1.41 -0.59
N ARG A 32 -15.27 2.52 -1.29
CA ARG A 32 -16.34 3.48 -0.98
C ARG A 32 -17.72 2.86 -1.16
N LYS A 33 -17.90 2.06 -2.21
CA LYS A 33 -19.15 1.34 -2.46
C LYS A 33 -19.46 0.37 -1.34
N ASP A 34 -18.44 -0.25 -0.77
CA ASP A 34 -18.60 -1.19 0.34
C ASP A 34 -18.76 -0.48 1.70
N GLY A 35 -18.83 0.84 1.70
CA GLY A 35 -19.13 1.62 2.90
C GLY A 35 -17.91 2.12 3.68
N PHE A 36 -16.70 1.99 3.14
CA PHE A 36 -15.48 2.44 3.82
C PHE A 36 -15.07 3.83 3.36
N SER A 37 -14.88 4.75 4.30
CA SER A 37 -14.37 6.08 3.97
C SER A 37 -12.93 5.97 3.47
N THR A 38 -12.70 6.42 2.24
CA THR A 38 -11.45 6.18 1.52
C THR A 38 -10.96 7.46 0.86
N GLU A 39 -9.67 7.75 1.02
CA GLU A 39 -9.00 8.83 0.32
C GLU A 39 -7.85 8.29 -0.52
N ILE A 40 -7.55 8.99 -1.61
CA ILE A 40 -6.49 8.62 -2.55
C ILE A 40 -5.30 9.56 -2.39
N VAL A 41 -4.10 8.99 -2.33
CA VAL A 41 -2.84 9.75 -2.35
C VAL A 41 -2.00 9.27 -3.51
N SER A 42 -1.81 10.12 -4.51
CA SER A 42 -1.02 9.82 -5.71
C SER A 42 -0.25 11.06 -6.14
N GLY A 43 0.53 10.92 -7.21
CA GLY A 43 1.28 12.06 -7.77
C GLY A 43 0.41 13.22 -8.22
N ALA A 44 -0.88 12.96 -8.52
CA ALA A 44 -1.81 14.01 -8.92
C ALA A 44 -2.34 14.86 -7.75
N VAL A 45 -2.14 14.41 -6.51
CA VAL A 45 -2.61 15.12 -5.32
C VAL A 45 -1.57 16.16 -4.90
N SER A 46 -2.00 17.40 -4.66
CA SER A 46 -1.09 18.47 -4.25
C SER A 46 -0.48 18.20 -2.88
N MET A 47 0.66 18.82 -2.60
CA MET A 47 1.33 18.70 -1.29
C MET A 47 0.41 19.14 -0.15
N LYS A 48 -0.33 20.22 -0.34
CA LYS A 48 -1.27 20.73 0.66
C LYS A 48 -2.40 19.73 0.93
N ALA A 49 -2.96 19.15 -0.13
CA ALA A 49 -4.03 18.16 0.00
C ALA A 49 -3.52 16.88 0.67
N ARG A 50 -2.30 16.43 0.34
CA ARG A 50 -1.68 15.27 1.00
C ARG A 50 -1.52 15.47 2.49
N THR A 51 -1.02 16.64 2.88
CA THR A 51 -0.80 16.96 4.29
C THR A 51 -2.11 16.87 5.07
N LYS A 52 -3.19 17.40 4.49
CA LYS A 52 -4.50 17.34 5.13
C LYS A 52 -5.02 15.90 5.22
N ILE A 53 -4.89 15.12 4.15
CA ILE A 53 -5.33 13.73 4.12
C ILE A 53 -4.59 12.90 5.18
N PHE A 54 -3.27 13.03 5.26
CA PHE A 54 -2.48 12.30 6.26
C PHE A 54 -2.84 12.71 7.68
N LYS A 55 -3.06 14.00 7.90
CA LYS A 55 -3.47 14.50 9.23
C LYS A 55 -4.84 13.94 9.63
N ASP A 56 -5.80 13.99 8.73
CA ASP A 56 -7.14 13.45 9.00
C ASP A 56 -7.09 11.94 9.25
N PHE A 57 -6.28 11.22 8.47
CA PHE A 57 -6.12 9.79 8.67
C PHE A 57 -5.54 9.47 10.05
N GLN A 58 -4.55 10.23 10.48
CA GLN A 58 -3.84 9.98 11.73
C GLN A 58 -4.64 10.43 12.96
N GLU A 59 -5.42 11.48 12.86
CA GLU A 59 -6.05 12.14 14.02
C GLU A 59 -7.57 12.00 14.08
N SER A 60 -8.24 11.66 12.98
CA SER A 60 -9.70 11.60 12.90
C SER A 60 -10.18 10.19 12.58
N ASP A 61 -11.49 9.93 12.79
CA ASP A 61 -12.07 8.63 12.46
C ASP A 61 -12.08 8.36 10.95
N ASP A 62 -12.25 9.38 10.15
CA ASP A 62 -12.26 9.28 8.69
C ASP A 62 -11.09 10.05 8.09
N PRO A 63 -10.51 9.56 7.00
CA PRO A 63 -10.82 8.31 6.28
C PRO A 63 -10.35 7.08 7.05
N ARG A 64 -11.04 5.97 6.84
CA ARG A 64 -10.64 4.67 7.41
C ARG A 64 -9.54 4.01 6.59
N VAL A 65 -9.54 4.26 5.28
CA VAL A 65 -8.61 3.64 4.33
C VAL A 65 -7.91 4.71 3.51
N LEU A 66 -6.60 4.54 3.34
CA LEU A 66 -5.84 5.31 2.35
C LEU A 66 -5.44 4.37 1.21
N VAL A 67 -5.77 4.75 -0.02
CA VAL A 67 -5.26 4.10 -1.22
C VAL A 67 -4.12 4.97 -1.73
N ILE A 68 -2.91 4.45 -1.66
CA ILE A 68 -1.69 5.23 -1.90
C ILE A 68 -0.88 4.61 -3.03
N GLN A 69 -0.41 5.45 -3.94
CA GLN A 69 0.64 5.07 -4.86
C GLN A 69 1.94 4.98 -4.05
N PRO A 70 2.66 3.85 -4.05
CA PRO A 70 3.78 3.66 -3.10
C PRO A 70 4.83 4.75 -3.13
N GLN A 71 5.14 5.30 -4.30
CA GLN A 71 6.11 6.38 -4.45
C GLN A 71 5.69 7.66 -3.71
N SER A 72 4.39 7.86 -3.51
CA SER A 72 3.85 9.03 -2.80
C SER A 72 4.01 8.93 -1.28
N ALA A 73 4.40 7.76 -0.76
CA ALA A 73 4.64 7.55 0.66
C ALA A 73 6.13 7.64 1.04
N SER A 74 7.00 8.03 0.10
CA SER A 74 8.46 7.97 0.28
C SER A 74 9.06 9.10 1.12
N HIS A 75 8.27 10.05 1.59
CA HIS A 75 8.78 11.27 2.26
C HIS A 75 8.68 11.25 3.79
N GLY A 76 8.76 10.08 4.41
CA GLY A 76 8.91 10.00 5.86
C GLY A 76 7.63 10.24 6.68
N VAL A 77 6.47 10.23 6.05
CA VAL A 77 5.21 10.44 6.77
C VAL A 77 4.92 9.30 7.75
N THR A 78 4.37 9.62 8.92
CA THR A 78 3.97 8.65 9.93
C THR A 78 2.48 8.37 9.83
N LEU A 79 2.10 7.10 9.69
CA LEU A 79 0.72 6.68 9.49
C LEU A 79 0.34 5.54 10.48
N THR A 80 0.73 5.71 11.73
CA THR A 80 0.54 4.69 12.78
C THR A 80 -0.90 4.52 13.25
N ALA A 81 -1.84 5.32 12.77
CA ALA A 81 -3.26 5.04 12.94
C ALA A 81 -3.67 3.74 12.24
N ALA A 82 -2.92 3.32 11.23
CA ALA A 82 -3.09 2.02 10.59
C ALA A 82 -2.12 1.01 11.19
N ASP A 83 -2.57 -0.21 11.33
CA ASP A 83 -1.71 -1.35 11.72
C ASP A 83 -1.69 -2.41 10.64
N THR A 84 -2.41 -2.20 9.54
CA THR A 84 -2.50 -3.14 8.43
C THR A 84 -2.17 -2.44 7.12
N ILE A 85 -1.29 -3.05 6.36
CA ILE A 85 -0.96 -2.64 5.00
C ILE A 85 -1.39 -3.76 4.05
N VAL A 86 -2.07 -3.38 2.97
CA VAL A 86 -2.41 -4.29 1.87
C VAL A 86 -1.65 -3.83 0.64
N TRP A 87 -0.86 -4.71 0.05
CA TRP A 87 -0.25 -4.48 -1.25
C TRP A 87 -1.15 -5.11 -2.31
N PHE A 88 -1.73 -4.28 -3.15
CA PHE A 88 -2.59 -4.74 -4.25
C PHE A 88 -1.80 -5.51 -5.30
N ALA A 89 -0.55 -5.11 -5.51
CA ALA A 89 0.40 -5.77 -6.39
C ALA A 89 1.82 -5.40 -5.95
N PRO A 90 2.84 -6.20 -6.29
CA PRO A 90 4.21 -5.89 -5.89
C PRO A 90 4.81 -4.77 -6.73
N ILE A 91 5.75 -4.04 -6.15
CA ILE A 91 6.52 -3.00 -6.83
C ILE A 91 7.94 -3.49 -7.10
N ALA A 92 8.54 -3.08 -8.23
CA ALA A 92 9.87 -3.52 -8.63
C ALA A 92 10.98 -2.62 -8.04
N SER A 93 10.87 -2.30 -6.74
CA SER A 93 11.86 -1.47 -6.03
C SER A 93 11.89 -1.86 -4.56
N VAL A 94 13.00 -2.43 -4.12
CA VAL A 94 13.19 -2.77 -2.70
C VAL A 94 13.14 -1.53 -1.84
N GLU A 95 13.77 -0.45 -2.29
CA GLU A 95 13.79 0.81 -1.55
C GLU A 95 12.37 1.34 -1.30
N THR A 96 11.55 1.41 -2.34
CA THR A 96 10.16 1.87 -2.20
C THR A 96 9.36 0.94 -1.31
N TRP A 97 9.54 -0.37 -1.46
CA TRP A 97 8.89 -1.38 -0.63
C TRP A 97 9.19 -1.16 0.85
N LEU A 98 10.47 -1.01 1.20
CA LEU A 98 10.88 -0.81 2.58
C LEU A 98 10.36 0.52 3.13
N GLN A 99 10.50 1.60 2.37
CA GLN A 99 10.06 2.93 2.80
C GLN A 99 8.54 2.97 3.01
N ALA A 100 7.78 2.37 2.10
CA ALA A 100 6.32 2.36 2.22
C ALA A 100 5.86 1.57 3.46
N ASN A 101 6.43 0.38 3.69
CA ASN A 101 6.06 -0.43 4.84
C ASN A 101 6.44 0.23 6.17
N GLU A 102 7.47 1.06 6.20
CA GLU A 102 7.90 1.76 7.41
C GLU A 102 6.95 2.88 7.84
N ARG A 103 5.97 3.26 7.01
CA ARG A 103 5.01 4.32 7.40
C ARG A 103 4.22 3.96 8.65
N ILE A 104 3.97 2.67 8.89
CA ILE A 104 3.28 2.21 10.09
C ILE A 104 4.23 1.63 11.14
N ASN A 105 5.46 1.31 10.77
CA ASN A 105 6.48 0.75 11.68
C ASN A 105 7.29 1.86 12.33
N ARG A 106 6.67 2.55 13.28
CA ARG A 106 7.27 3.68 14.01
C ARG A 106 7.19 3.41 15.50
N PRO A 107 8.02 4.08 16.34
CA PRO A 107 7.96 3.91 17.80
C PRO A 107 6.57 4.20 18.39
N SER A 108 5.77 5.03 17.72
CA SER A 108 4.40 5.34 18.16
C SER A 108 3.38 4.27 17.80
N GLN A 109 3.77 3.21 17.07
CA GLN A 109 2.86 2.11 16.73
C GLN A 109 2.58 1.26 17.97
N LYS A 110 1.30 1.15 18.34
CA LYS A 110 0.87 0.44 19.53
C LYS A 110 0.37 -0.96 19.27
N ASN A 111 0.12 -1.30 18.01
CA ASN A 111 -0.53 -2.54 17.62
C ASN A 111 0.42 -3.43 16.85
N LYS A 112 0.08 -4.72 16.79
CA LYS A 112 0.78 -5.67 15.93
C LYS A 112 0.54 -5.28 14.47
N MET A 113 1.60 -5.15 13.69
CA MET A 113 1.52 -4.81 12.28
C MET A 113 1.27 -6.04 11.43
N THR A 114 0.38 -5.89 10.45
CA THR A 114 0.07 -6.94 9.48
C THR A 114 0.30 -6.40 8.07
N ILE A 115 1.04 -7.13 7.27
CA ILE A 115 1.28 -6.79 5.87
C ILE A 115 0.70 -7.93 5.03
N ILE A 116 -0.29 -7.60 4.22
CA ILE A 116 -0.99 -8.55 3.36
C ILE A 116 -0.58 -8.27 1.92
N LYS A 117 -0.20 -9.34 1.21
CA LYS A 117 0.28 -9.27 -0.16
C LYS A 117 -0.70 -9.99 -1.07
N ILE A 118 -1.30 -9.26 -2.01
CA ILE A 118 -2.20 -9.83 -3.00
C ILE A 118 -1.40 -10.11 -4.27
N TYR A 119 -1.57 -11.28 -4.84
CA TYR A 119 -0.92 -11.63 -6.09
C TYR A 119 -1.88 -12.46 -6.96
N GLY A 120 -1.82 -12.20 -8.27
CA GLY A 120 -2.63 -12.91 -9.26
C GLY A 120 -1.81 -13.91 -10.07
N SER A 121 -0.50 -14.02 -9.84
CA SER A 121 0.36 -14.92 -10.59
C SER A 121 1.52 -15.42 -9.73
N GLU A 122 2.13 -16.51 -10.15
CA GLU A 122 3.31 -17.06 -9.49
C GLU A 122 4.50 -16.09 -9.58
N VAL A 123 4.61 -15.34 -10.67
CA VAL A 123 5.67 -14.32 -10.82
C VAL A 123 5.52 -13.22 -9.78
N GLU A 124 4.32 -12.72 -9.56
CA GLU A 124 4.08 -11.71 -8.53
C GLU A 124 4.44 -12.23 -7.15
N LYS A 125 4.10 -13.47 -6.84
CA LYS A 125 4.48 -14.09 -5.58
C LYS A 125 6.00 -14.11 -5.39
N ARG A 126 6.74 -14.46 -6.44
CA ARG A 126 8.21 -14.47 -6.41
C ARG A 126 8.78 -13.08 -6.21
N VAL A 127 8.15 -12.06 -6.80
CA VAL A 127 8.58 -10.67 -6.59
C VAL A 127 8.42 -10.30 -5.11
N TYR A 128 7.30 -10.64 -4.49
CA TYR A 128 7.13 -10.40 -3.05
C TYR A 128 8.16 -11.13 -2.22
N ASP A 129 8.43 -12.39 -2.52
CA ASP A 129 9.43 -13.18 -1.79
C ASP A 129 10.81 -12.55 -1.91
N ALA A 130 11.16 -12.06 -3.09
CA ALA A 130 12.43 -11.37 -3.32
C ALA A 130 12.50 -10.05 -2.52
N LEU A 131 11.41 -9.30 -2.49
CA LEU A 131 11.35 -8.05 -1.73
C LEU A 131 11.52 -8.30 -0.22
N GLU A 132 10.89 -9.33 0.31
CA GLU A 132 10.98 -9.67 1.73
C GLU A 132 12.34 -10.19 2.14
N SER A 133 13.03 -10.92 1.26
CA SER A 133 14.35 -11.47 1.56
C SER A 133 15.44 -10.40 1.59
N LYS A 134 15.15 -9.21 1.08
CA LYS A 134 16.11 -8.11 0.94
C LYS A 134 17.31 -8.45 0.04
N GLU A 135 17.24 -9.56 -0.67
CA GLU A 135 18.28 -9.99 -1.61
C GLU A 135 18.05 -9.44 -3.00
N ALA A 136 16.85 -8.98 -3.26
CA ALA A 136 16.47 -8.48 -4.56
C ALA A 136 17.05 -7.09 -4.82
N ASN A 137 17.60 -6.91 -6.00
CA ASN A 137 17.88 -5.59 -6.55
C ASN A 137 16.89 -5.33 -7.69
N GLN A 138 16.86 -4.11 -8.18
CA GLN A 138 15.91 -3.74 -9.23
C GLN A 138 16.07 -4.60 -10.49
N LYS A 139 17.29 -4.98 -10.82
CA LYS A 139 17.57 -5.83 -11.99
C LYS A 139 16.91 -7.21 -11.83
N THR A 140 17.01 -7.80 -10.65
CA THR A 140 16.38 -9.10 -10.37
C THR A 140 14.86 -9.01 -10.49
N LEU A 141 14.26 -7.96 -9.94
CA LEU A 141 12.81 -7.77 -9.98
C LEU A 141 12.30 -7.54 -11.42
N VAL A 142 13.00 -6.72 -12.19
CA VAL A 142 12.68 -6.50 -13.60
C VAL A 142 12.78 -7.80 -14.39
N SER A 143 13.79 -8.62 -14.13
CA SER A 143 13.96 -9.92 -14.77
C SER A 143 12.79 -10.87 -14.50
N LEU A 144 12.26 -10.88 -13.28
CA LEU A 144 11.10 -11.70 -12.94
C LEU A 144 9.85 -11.26 -13.72
N TYR A 145 9.64 -9.97 -13.86
CA TYR A 145 8.52 -9.44 -14.66
C TYR A 145 8.69 -9.75 -16.16
N GLU A 146 9.91 -9.68 -16.67
CA GLU A 146 10.19 -10.03 -18.07
C GLU A 146 9.88 -11.49 -18.35
N GLN A 147 10.15 -12.39 -17.42
CA GLN A 147 9.80 -13.80 -17.57
C GLN A 147 8.30 -14.01 -17.71
N GLU A 148 7.49 -13.25 -16.97
CA GLU A 148 6.03 -13.31 -17.09
C GLU A 148 5.58 -12.90 -18.49
N LEU A 149 6.15 -11.84 -19.03
CA LEU A 149 5.78 -11.34 -20.36
C LEU A 149 6.15 -12.31 -21.47
N LYS A 150 7.13 -13.18 -21.26
CA LYS A 150 7.56 -14.19 -22.25
C LYS A 150 6.80 -15.50 -22.13
N ALA A 151 6.14 -15.71 -21.04
CA ALA A 151 5.30 -16.88 -20.84
C ALA A 151 3.93 -16.67 -21.46
#